data_76c9dcac2bcf86b1e3a2fc174931e607
#
_entry.id   76c9dcac2bcf86b1e3a2fc174931e607
#
_cell.length_a   1.000
_cell.length_b   1.000
_cell.length_c   1.000
_cell.angle_alpha   90.00
_cell.angle_beta   90.00
_cell.angle_gamma   90.00
#
_symmetry.space_group_name_H-M   'P 1'
#
loop_
_entity.id
_entity.type
_entity.pdbx_description
1 polymer ?
#
loop_
_entity_poly.entity_id
_entity_poly.type
_entity_poly.pdbx_seq_one_letter_code
_entity_poly.pdbx_strand_id
1 'polypeptide(L)'
;MKKDIKINYEHFKGRNELNEVENSLFEKAILARESAYAPYSSFFVGCAVLLQNGEIFTGNNQENAAFPSGLCAERTALFWIGANFPHEKIKKIFVVGGPKEFSEKNPPIPPCGACRQSIIEYETKQNENIELYFSNLNDEVIKVSSIKDLLPFYFDGTFL
;
A
#
# COMPACT_ATOMS: atom_id res chain seq x y z
N MET A 1 5.05 25.60 -23.57
CA MET A 1 5.71 25.84 -22.27
C MET A 1 5.97 24.48 -21.60
N LYS A 2 7.22 24.19 -21.23
CA LYS A 2 7.58 22.95 -20.50
C LYS A 2 7.33 23.17 -19.02
N LYS A 3 6.76 22.18 -18.32
CA LYS A 3 6.54 22.19 -16.88
C LYS A 3 7.08 20.88 -16.28
N ASP A 4 7.60 20.94 -15.06
CA ASP A 4 8.14 19.79 -14.35
C ASP A 4 7.22 19.44 -13.18
N ILE A 5 7.12 18.15 -12.86
CA ILE A 5 6.47 17.62 -11.65
C ILE A 5 7.58 17.18 -10.71
N LYS A 6 7.53 17.66 -9.46
CA LYS A 6 8.47 17.25 -8.42
C LYS A 6 7.78 16.30 -7.46
N ILE A 7 8.40 15.15 -7.23
CA ILE A 7 7.96 14.14 -6.27
C ILE A 7 8.87 14.21 -5.06
N ASN A 8 8.27 14.28 -3.85
CA ASN A 8 8.99 14.21 -2.59
C ASN A 8 8.74 12.86 -1.93
N TYR A 9 9.78 12.23 -1.44
CA TYR A 9 9.69 10.98 -0.70
C TYR A 9 10.76 10.90 0.38
N GLU A 10 10.51 10.10 1.41
CA GLU A 10 11.48 9.74 2.44
C GLU A 10 11.98 8.32 2.17
N HIS A 11 13.27 8.09 2.41
CA HIS A 11 13.91 6.80 2.21
C HIS A 11 14.59 6.37 3.50
N PHE A 12 14.08 5.32 4.12
CA PHE A 12 14.59 4.69 5.32
C PHE A 12 15.42 3.46 4.93
N LYS A 13 16.66 3.39 5.39
CA LYS A 13 17.58 2.29 5.08
C LYS A 13 17.36 1.07 5.96
N GLY A 14 16.57 1.20 7.02
CA GLY A 14 16.25 0.12 7.94
C GLY A 14 15.13 0.47 8.91
N ARG A 15 14.55 -0.56 9.52
CA ARG A 15 13.44 -0.45 10.47
C ARG A 15 13.74 0.41 11.70
N ASN A 16 15.00 0.53 12.08
CA ASN A 16 15.43 1.34 13.23
C ASN A 16 15.21 2.84 13.01
N GLU A 17 14.93 3.28 11.79
CA GLU A 17 14.58 4.66 11.47
C GLU A 17 13.07 4.92 11.54
N LEU A 18 12.24 3.87 11.64
CA LEU A 18 10.79 3.95 11.76
C LEU A 18 10.38 4.17 13.23
N ASN A 19 9.28 4.91 13.45
CA ASN A 19 8.68 5.00 14.77
C ASN A 19 7.90 3.73 15.15
N GLU A 20 7.39 3.65 16.39
CA GLU A 20 6.68 2.48 16.91
C GLU A 20 5.44 2.11 16.09
N VAL A 21 4.65 3.09 15.66
CA VAL A 21 3.43 2.87 14.87
C VAL A 21 3.79 2.33 13.49
N GLU A 22 4.79 2.90 12.85
CA GLU A 22 5.27 2.50 11.52
C GLU A 22 5.87 1.08 11.57
N ASN A 23 6.63 0.76 12.62
CA ASN A 23 7.14 -0.59 12.84
C ASN A 23 6.01 -1.60 13.06
N SER A 24 4.97 -1.24 13.83
CA SER A 24 3.80 -2.11 14.01
C SER A 24 3.08 -2.39 12.70
N LEU A 25 2.92 -1.38 11.83
CA LEU A 25 2.32 -1.54 10.50
C LEU A 25 3.18 -2.46 9.62
N PHE A 26 4.49 -2.26 9.62
CA PHE A 26 5.43 -3.11 8.90
C PHE A 26 5.29 -4.58 9.30
N GLU A 27 5.32 -4.87 10.60
CA GLU A 27 5.18 -6.24 11.13
C GLU A 27 3.84 -6.88 10.75
N LYS A 28 2.74 -6.13 10.87
CA LYS A 28 1.42 -6.61 10.47
C LYS A 28 1.32 -6.86 8.96
N ALA A 29 1.97 -6.05 8.14
CA ALA A 29 2.02 -6.28 6.70
C ALA A 29 2.83 -7.55 6.36
N ILE A 30 3.96 -7.81 7.04
CA ILE A 30 4.74 -9.05 6.90
C ILE A 30 3.88 -10.26 7.27
N LEU A 31 3.22 -10.24 8.43
CA LEU A 31 2.36 -11.34 8.87
C LEU A 31 1.20 -11.60 7.88
N ALA A 32 0.58 -10.54 7.38
CA ALA A 32 -0.46 -10.68 6.36
C ALA A 32 0.05 -11.34 5.08
N ARG A 33 1.28 -11.01 4.66
CA ARG A 33 1.95 -11.59 3.49
C ARG A 33 2.08 -13.11 3.58
N GLU A 34 2.31 -13.66 4.77
CA GLU A 34 2.48 -15.11 4.96
C GLU A 34 1.25 -15.93 4.54
N SER A 35 0.07 -15.32 4.61
CA SER A 35 -1.21 -15.93 4.23
C SER A 35 -1.67 -15.56 2.81
N ALA A 36 -0.81 -14.92 2.01
CA ALA A 36 -1.14 -14.56 0.63
C ALA A 36 -1.35 -15.81 -0.24
N TYR A 37 -2.33 -15.74 -1.13
CA TYR A 37 -2.60 -16.80 -2.10
C TYR A 37 -2.02 -16.41 -3.46
N ALA A 38 -0.84 -16.91 -3.78
CA ALA A 38 -0.07 -16.54 -4.98
C ALA A 38 0.46 -17.76 -5.75
N PRO A 39 -0.41 -18.71 -6.18
CA PRO A 39 0.03 -19.95 -6.83
C PRO A 39 0.59 -19.74 -8.25
N TYR A 40 0.28 -18.61 -8.89
CA TYR A 40 0.66 -18.35 -10.28
C TYR A 40 1.94 -17.51 -10.37
N SER A 41 2.04 -16.46 -9.58
CA SER A 41 3.19 -15.54 -9.63
C SER A 41 4.31 -15.92 -8.68
N SER A 42 4.02 -16.65 -7.60
CA SER A 42 4.93 -16.89 -6.47
C SER A 42 5.43 -15.55 -5.84
N PHE A 43 4.63 -14.49 -6.00
CA PHE A 43 4.93 -13.17 -5.46
C PHE A 43 3.92 -12.82 -4.37
N PHE A 44 4.39 -12.68 -3.15
CA PHE A 44 3.57 -12.55 -1.94
C PHE A 44 3.63 -11.13 -1.41
N VAL A 45 2.47 -10.53 -1.21
CA VAL A 45 2.33 -9.14 -0.74
C VAL A 45 1.38 -9.10 0.45
N GLY A 46 1.77 -8.35 1.48
CA GLY A 46 0.93 -8.00 2.60
C GLY A 46 0.76 -6.49 2.69
N CYS A 47 -0.39 -6.08 3.19
CA CYS A 47 -0.76 -4.69 3.40
C CYS A 47 -1.32 -4.51 4.81
N ALA A 48 -0.92 -3.45 5.51
CA ALA A 48 -1.52 -3.01 6.78
C ALA A 48 -2.01 -1.57 6.63
N VAL A 49 -3.21 -1.31 7.12
CA VAL A 49 -3.91 -0.02 6.99
C VAL A 49 -4.30 0.47 8.37
N LEU A 50 -3.81 1.65 8.76
CA LEU A 50 -4.15 2.32 10.01
C LEU A 50 -5.30 3.29 9.78
N LEU A 51 -6.37 3.16 10.56
CA LEU A 51 -7.48 4.08 10.61
C LEU A 51 -7.27 5.20 11.64
N GLN A 52 -8.06 6.26 11.54
CA GLN A 52 -8.00 7.40 12.46
C GLN A 52 -8.35 7.03 13.91
N ASN A 53 -9.23 6.04 14.11
CA ASN A 53 -9.58 5.52 15.43
C ASN A 53 -8.49 4.64 16.07
N GLY A 54 -7.36 4.42 15.37
CA GLY A 54 -6.23 3.61 15.83
C GLY A 54 -6.32 2.13 15.49
N GLU A 55 -7.41 1.66 14.89
CA GLU A 55 -7.53 0.28 14.43
C GLU A 55 -6.64 0.02 13.21
N ILE A 56 -6.09 -1.19 13.13
CA ILE A 56 -5.25 -1.63 12.02
C ILE A 56 -5.88 -2.87 11.38
N PHE A 57 -6.15 -2.77 10.10
CA PHE A 57 -6.63 -3.88 9.28
C PHE A 57 -5.56 -4.30 8.28
N THR A 58 -5.59 -5.59 7.91
CA THR A 58 -4.61 -6.16 6.99
C THR A 58 -5.27 -6.78 5.78
N GLY A 59 -4.51 -6.90 4.69
CA GLY A 59 -4.89 -7.62 3.50
C GLY A 59 -3.65 -8.28 2.88
N ASN A 60 -3.88 -9.24 2.02
CA ASN A 60 -2.83 -9.88 1.22
C ASN A 60 -3.34 -10.13 -0.20
N ASN A 61 -2.44 -10.40 -1.13
CA ASN A 61 -2.87 -10.68 -2.49
C ASN A 61 -3.55 -12.04 -2.57
N GLN A 62 -4.68 -12.05 -3.32
CA GLN A 62 -5.52 -13.22 -3.57
C GLN A 62 -5.60 -13.40 -5.08
N GLU A 63 -4.80 -14.33 -5.60
CA GLU A 63 -4.78 -14.62 -7.04
C GLU A 63 -5.97 -15.48 -7.46
N ASN A 64 -6.25 -15.49 -8.73
CA ASN A 64 -7.30 -16.30 -9.33
C ASN A 64 -6.85 -16.78 -10.71
N ALA A 65 -7.24 -17.99 -11.12
CA ALA A 65 -6.98 -18.51 -12.46
C ALA A 65 -7.56 -17.59 -13.55
N ALA A 66 -8.69 -16.95 -13.28
CA ALA A 66 -9.19 -15.81 -14.04
C ALA A 66 -8.49 -14.54 -13.52
N PHE A 67 -7.33 -14.19 -14.06
CA PHE A 67 -6.45 -13.12 -13.55
C PHE A 67 -7.15 -11.80 -13.22
N PRO A 68 -8.13 -11.30 -14.01
CA PRO A 68 -8.86 -10.08 -13.65
C PRO A 68 -9.66 -10.16 -12.34
N SER A 69 -9.98 -11.37 -11.87
CA SER A 69 -10.72 -11.60 -10.61
C SER A 69 -9.83 -11.56 -9.37
N GLY A 70 -8.50 -11.61 -9.54
CA GLY A 70 -7.55 -11.49 -8.43
C GLY A 70 -7.49 -10.08 -7.85
N LEU A 71 -7.11 -9.98 -6.57
CA LEU A 71 -6.92 -8.71 -5.87
C LEU A 71 -5.49 -8.61 -5.30
N CYS A 72 -4.91 -7.42 -5.41
CA CYS A 72 -3.70 -7.06 -4.69
C CYS A 72 -3.99 -6.87 -3.19
N ALA A 73 -2.98 -6.99 -2.36
CA ALA A 73 -3.08 -6.85 -0.91
C ALA A 73 -3.76 -5.55 -0.47
N GLU A 74 -3.39 -4.43 -1.09
CA GLU A 74 -3.93 -3.11 -0.81
C GLU A 74 -5.44 -3.06 -1.08
N ARG A 75 -5.90 -3.57 -2.23
CA ARG A 75 -7.33 -3.56 -2.58
C ARG A 75 -8.14 -4.52 -1.72
N THR A 76 -7.56 -5.65 -1.31
CA THR A 76 -8.20 -6.56 -0.36
C THR A 76 -8.48 -5.86 0.96
N ALA A 77 -7.50 -5.14 1.52
CA ALA A 77 -7.68 -4.38 2.76
C ALA A 77 -8.65 -3.19 2.58
N LEU A 78 -8.44 -2.37 1.56
CA LEU A 78 -9.20 -1.13 1.35
C LEU A 78 -10.68 -1.38 1.09
N PHE A 79 -11.02 -2.38 0.27
CA PHE A 79 -12.42 -2.65 -0.07
C PHE A 79 -13.17 -3.25 1.12
N TRP A 80 -12.48 -4.08 1.93
CA TRP A 80 -13.06 -4.56 3.16
C TRP A 80 -13.30 -3.42 4.16
N ILE A 81 -12.32 -2.51 4.35
CA ILE A 81 -12.46 -1.32 5.19
C ILE A 81 -13.61 -0.44 4.69
N GLY A 82 -13.66 -0.15 3.39
CA GLY A 82 -14.70 0.67 2.80
C GLY A 82 -16.11 0.11 3.01
N ALA A 83 -16.25 -1.22 3.03
CA ALA A 83 -17.52 -1.90 3.26
C ALA A 83 -17.95 -1.92 4.74
N ASN A 84 -17.00 -2.02 5.68
CA ASN A 84 -17.28 -2.21 7.10
C ASN A 84 -17.12 -0.93 7.93
N PHE A 85 -16.25 0.00 7.50
CA PHE A 85 -15.92 1.25 8.17
C PHE A 85 -16.03 2.45 7.21
N PRO A 86 -17.19 2.68 6.56
CA PRO A 86 -17.33 3.66 5.47
C PRO A 86 -17.10 5.12 5.87
N HIS A 87 -17.12 5.42 7.17
CA HIS A 87 -16.97 6.76 7.72
C HIS A 87 -15.61 7.00 8.38
N GLU A 88 -14.80 5.94 8.54
CA GLU A 88 -13.47 6.06 9.13
C GLU A 88 -12.45 6.55 8.11
N LYS A 89 -11.55 7.42 8.56
CA LYS A 89 -10.44 7.91 7.73
C LYS A 89 -9.24 6.99 7.80
N ILE A 90 -8.65 6.75 6.66
CA ILE A 90 -7.37 6.04 6.55
C ILE A 90 -6.24 7.04 6.76
N LYS A 91 -5.32 6.74 7.66
CA LYS A 91 -4.15 7.58 7.97
C LYS A 91 -2.89 7.10 7.29
N LYS A 92 -2.63 5.80 7.35
CA LYS A 92 -1.41 5.19 6.82
C LYS A 92 -1.71 3.86 6.13
N ILE A 93 -0.98 3.60 5.06
CA ILE A 93 -0.96 2.30 4.38
C ILE A 93 0.49 1.83 4.33
N PHE A 94 0.74 0.60 4.76
CA PHE A 94 2.06 -0.03 4.67
C PHE A 94 1.98 -1.30 3.82
N VAL A 95 2.81 -1.37 2.78
CA VAL A 95 2.87 -2.50 1.84
C VAL A 95 4.24 -3.16 1.92
N VAL A 96 4.26 -4.47 2.06
CA VAL A 96 5.49 -5.27 2.05
C VAL A 96 5.32 -6.41 1.05
N GLY A 97 6.25 -6.57 0.13
CA GLY A 97 6.14 -7.61 -0.89
C GLY A 97 7.46 -8.15 -1.38
N GLY A 98 7.38 -9.32 -2.02
CA GLY A 98 8.50 -9.98 -2.64
C GLY A 98 8.23 -11.44 -2.98
N PRO A 99 9.13 -12.08 -3.75
CA PRO A 99 9.06 -13.52 -4.03
C PRO A 99 9.23 -14.32 -2.74
N LYS A 100 8.88 -15.61 -2.78
CA LYS A 100 9.04 -16.51 -1.64
C LYS A 100 10.51 -16.64 -1.24
N GLU A 101 11.36 -16.83 -2.23
CA GLU A 101 12.82 -16.82 -2.07
C GLU A 101 13.33 -15.40 -2.32
N PHE A 102 13.63 -14.73 -1.23
CA PHE A 102 14.03 -13.33 -1.24
C PHE A 102 15.54 -13.18 -1.47
N SER A 103 15.94 -12.16 -2.25
CA SER A 103 17.33 -11.74 -2.38
C SER A 103 17.48 -10.29 -1.92
N GLU A 104 18.65 -9.95 -1.36
CA GLU A 104 19.00 -8.60 -0.91
C GLU A 104 18.93 -7.52 -2.01
N LYS A 105 18.77 -7.94 -3.27
CA LYS A 105 18.72 -7.05 -4.44
C LYS A 105 17.31 -6.56 -4.81
N ASN A 106 16.28 -7.06 -4.13
CA ASN A 106 14.91 -6.64 -4.45
C ASN A 106 14.63 -5.24 -3.87
N PRO A 107 14.25 -4.26 -4.70
CA PRO A 107 13.91 -2.93 -4.21
C PRO A 107 12.58 -2.93 -3.43
N PRO A 108 12.27 -1.88 -2.65
CA PRO A 108 10.93 -1.66 -2.10
C PRO A 108 9.84 -1.77 -3.16
N ILE A 109 8.75 -2.46 -2.85
CA ILE A 109 7.69 -2.80 -3.80
C ILE A 109 6.58 -1.75 -3.75
N PRO A 110 6.49 -0.86 -4.75
CA PRO A 110 5.43 0.15 -4.79
C PRO A 110 4.08 -0.47 -5.19
N PRO A 111 2.96 0.16 -4.82
CA PRO A 111 1.63 -0.27 -5.27
C PRO A 111 1.52 -0.22 -6.79
N CYS A 112 0.84 -1.21 -7.38
CA CYS A 112 0.57 -1.24 -8.81
C CYS A 112 -0.40 -0.11 -9.24
N GLY A 113 -0.55 0.12 -10.55
CA GLY A 113 -1.40 1.19 -11.06
C GLY A 113 -2.86 1.10 -10.61
N ALA A 114 -3.44 -0.11 -10.55
CA ALA A 114 -4.80 -0.32 -10.07
C ALA A 114 -4.93 -0.01 -8.56
N CYS A 115 -3.92 -0.32 -7.75
CA CYS A 115 -3.89 0.03 -6.34
C CYS A 115 -3.75 1.54 -6.12
N ARG A 116 -2.91 2.22 -6.92
CA ARG A 116 -2.79 3.69 -6.86
C ARG A 116 -4.12 4.37 -7.17
N GLN A 117 -4.83 3.91 -8.19
CA GLN A 117 -6.17 4.42 -8.52
C GLN A 117 -7.18 4.12 -7.40
N SER A 118 -7.12 2.96 -6.76
CA SER A 118 -8.00 2.65 -5.63
C SER A 118 -7.69 3.51 -4.40
N ILE A 119 -6.43 3.75 -4.09
CA ILE A 119 -6.02 4.58 -2.94
C ILE A 119 -6.42 6.04 -3.15
N ILE A 120 -6.27 6.60 -4.38
CA ILE A 120 -6.65 8.00 -4.63
C ILE A 120 -8.13 8.25 -4.41
N GLU A 121 -9.00 7.27 -4.68
CA GLU A 121 -10.44 7.37 -4.41
C GLU A 121 -10.72 7.59 -2.91
N TYR A 122 -10.05 6.82 -2.03
CA TYR A 122 -10.18 6.99 -0.58
C TYR A 122 -9.60 8.31 -0.09
N GLU A 123 -8.44 8.72 -0.60
CA GLU A 123 -7.79 9.99 -0.27
C GLU A 123 -8.66 11.18 -0.66
N THR A 124 -9.27 11.13 -1.84
CA THR A 124 -10.18 12.18 -2.34
C THR A 124 -11.49 12.20 -1.54
N LYS A 125 -12.12 11.03 -1.33
CA LYS A 125 -13.37 10.90 -0.57
C LYS A 125 -13.26 11.47 0.84
N GLN A 126 -12.16 11.21 1.53
CA GLN A 126 -11.94 11.69 2.91
C GLN A 126 -11.39 13.12 2.98
N ASN A 127 -11.01 13.72 1.86
CA ASN A 127 -10.39 15.04 1.74
C ASN A 127 -9.17 15.22 2.68
N GLU A 128 -8.35 14.16 2.81
CA GLU A 128 -7.16 14.12 3.65
C GLU A 128 -6.16 13.14 3.06
N ASN A 129 -4.89 13.51 3.03
CA ASN A 129 -3.83 12.68 2.49
C ASN A 129 -3.64 11.39 3.31
N ILE A 130 -3.24 10.32 2.61
CA ILE A 130 -2.89 9.03 3.20
C ILE A 130 -1.39 8.86 3.06
N GLU A 131 -0.67 8.72 4.17
CA GLU A 131 0.74 8.37 4.13
C GLU A 131 0.90 6.93 3.64
N LEU A 132 1.71 6.75 2.61
CA LEU A 132 1.95 5.45 2.02
C LEU A 132 3.40 5.04 2.20
N TYR A 133 3.60 3.86 2.78
CA TYR A 133 4.88 3.19 2.97
C TYR A 133 4.93 1.94 2.12
N PHE A 134 6.03 1.71 1.45
CA PHE A 134 6.24 0.45 0.74
C PHE A 134 7.67 -0.04 0.92
N SER A 135 7.81 -1.33 1.06
CA SER A 135 9.03 -1.96 1.52
C SER A 135 9.31 -3.27 0.77
N ASN A 136 10.54 -3.69 0.89
CA ASN A 136 10.97 -5.05 0.60
C ASN A 136 11.09 -5.84 1.92
N LEU A 137 11.66 -7.06 1.84
CA LEU A 137 11.91 -7.91 3.01
C LEU A 137 13.27 -7.63 3.70
N ASN A 138 14.04 -6.63 3.23
CA ASN A 138 15.33 -6.20 3.81
C ASN A 138 15.19 -4.95 4.67
N ASP A 139 14.00 -4.66 5.16
CA ASP A 139 13.72 -3.50 6.02
C ASP A 139 13.91 -2.13 5.35
N GLU A 140 14.21 -2.08 4.03
CA GLU A 140 14.30 -0.83 3.29
C GLU A 140 12.89 -0.31 2.98
N VAL A 141 12.61 0.95 3.32
CA VAL A 141 11.27 1.55 3.23
C VAL A 141 11.32 2.86 2.46
N ILE A 142 10.35 3.05 1.56
CA ILE A 142 10.07 4.35 0.94
C ILE A 142 8.71 4.83 1.45
N LYS A 143 8.64 6.12 1.81
CA LYS A 143 7.42 6.79 2.22
C LYS A 143 7.10 7.95 1.29
N VAL A 144 5.83 8.07 0.91
CA VAL A 144 5.26 9.27 0.31
C VAL A 144 4.11 9.81 1.16
N SER A 145 3.91 11.11 1.15
CA SER A 145 2.90 11.78 1.98
C SER A 145 1.49 11.73 1.39
N SER A 146 1.37 11.32 0.13
CA SER A 146 0.11 11.21 -0.60
C SER A 146 0.29 10.27 -1.79
N ILE A 147 -0.76 9.56 -2.16
CA ILE A 147 -0.75 8.75 -3.39
C ILE A 147 -0.60 9.61 -4.65
N LYS A 148 -0.91 10.91 -4.58
CA LYS A 148 -0.71 11.87 -5.68
C LYS A 148 0.74 11.97 -6.13
N ASP A 149 1.68 11.72 -5.22
CA ASP A 149 3.10 11.67 -5.54
C ASP A 149 3.46 10.50 -6.47
N LEU A 150 2.66 9.42 -6.45
CA LEU A 150 2.85 8.22 -7.28
C LEU A 150 1.86 8.12 -8.45
N LEU A 151 0.89 9.04 -8.54
CA LEU A 151 -0.15 9.06 -9.59
C LEU A 151 -0.39 10.49 -10.10
N PRO A 152 0.60 11.12 -10.77
CA PRO A 152 0.39 12.41 -11.41
C PRO A 152 -0.73 12.35 -12.45
N PHE A 153 -1.55 13.42 -12.54
CA PHE A 153 -2.70 13.49 -13.47
C PHE A 153 -3.72 12.35 -13.25
N TYR A 154 -4.03 12.05 -11.99
CA TYR A 154 -5.00 11.02 -11.63
C TYR A 154 -6.42 11.39 -12.09
N PHE A 155 -7.23 10.36 -12.29
CA PHE A 155 -8.66 10.48 -12.54
C PHE A 155 -9.44 10.33 -11.22
N ASP A 156 -10.39 11.24 -10.98
CA ASP A 156 -11.29 11.20 -9.81
C ASP A 156 -12.72 11.66 -10.16
N GLY A 157 -13.59 11.66 -9.15
CA GLY A 157 -15.01 12.02 -9.32
C GLY A 157 -15.26 13.48 -9.77
N THR A 158 -14.25 14.35 -9.79
CA THR A 158 -14.41 15.74 -10.28
C THR A 158 -14.61 15.82 -11.79
N PHE A 159 -14.31 14.72 -12.52
CA PHE A 159 -14.51 14.61 -13.96
C PHE A 159 -15.89 14.05 -14.34
N LEU A 160 -16.69 13.62 -13.36
CA LEU A 160 -18.00 13.01 -13.54
C LEU A 160 -19.12 13.95 -13.09
#